data_9e547197510b3a7fd8c4a3c26015d934
#
_entry.id   9e547197510b3a7fd8c4a3c26015d934
#
_cell.length_a   1.000
_cell.length_b   1.000
_cell.length_c   1.000
_cell.angle_alpha   90.00
_cell.angle_beta   90.00
_cell.angle_gamma   90.00
#
_symmetry.space_group_name_H-M   'P 1'
#
loop_
_entity.id
_entity.type
_entity.pdbx_description
1 polymer ?
#
loop_
_entity_poly.entity_id
_entity_poly.type
_entity_poly.pdbx_seq_one_letter_code
_entity_poly.pdbx_strand_id
1 'polypeptide(L)'
;TRQRGASRNEQQVSSLLIVEAQQQLTSKEKELDDLQARADALRKTTEEMQAERDRLTQERATLEEDVNRIRTTLGKLQEGRIVAFSDERLGQEVIPEGVTTEAEARRYLDRLNERVRFAVARRSDAVPASISLEEDPESLRNAMQRILAYDSRKVVRAMVPQNIAAGETVRLVYRVYESSLVFRKEETLITRVLRFKPSAEQAETMLSYMLRELNRMATSSGILNDPLTGMVGGIPANDFYDGVERLAAAKAPLRATLLAARDIYSEGPVSVKIVVEQNVSVDNLDPLDEDLPDLAVAAERGNPSALAKTTARK
;
A
#
# COMPACT_ATOMS: atom_id res chain seq x y z
N THR A 1 -20.86 -96.31 -40.75
CA THR A 1 -20.43 -95.76 -39.40
C THR A 1 -19.22 -94.84 -39.50
N ARG A 2 -18.32 -94.93 -40.47
CA ARG A 2 -17.12 -94.07 -40.60
C ARG A 2 -17.43 -92.60 -41.04
N GLN A 3 -18.47 -92.33 -41.84
CA GLN A 3 -18.81 -91.00 -42.32
C GLN A 3 -19.45 -90.13 -41.23
N ARG A 4 -20.16 -90.71 -40.27
CA ARG A 4 -20.77 -89.96 -39.13
C ARG A 4 -19.74 -89.48 -38.09
N GLY A 5 -18.58 -90.19 -37.97
CA GLY A 5 -17.48 -89.80 -37.10
C GLY A 5 -16.68 -88.59 -37.61
N ALA A 6 -16.42 -88.57 -38.94
CA ALA A 6 -15.68 -87.49 -39.60
C ALA A 6 -16.45 -86.15 -39.51
N SER A 7 -17.77 -86.13 -39.75
CA SER A 7 -18.63 -84.96 -39.67
C SER A 7 -18.77 -84.38 -38.22
N ARG A 8 -18.70 -85.24 -37.26
CA ARG A 8 -18.72 -84.80 -35.85
C ARG A 8 -17.40 -84.13 -35.41
N ASN A 9 -16.27 -84.68 -35.90
CA ASN A 9 -14.95 -84.08 -35.67
C ASN A 9 -14.81 -82.69 -36.33
N GLU A 10 -15.27 -82.57 -37.56
CA GLU A 10 -15.26 -81.30 -38.30
C GLU A 10 -16.14 -80.24 -37.59
N GLN A 11 -17.31 -80.60 -37.08
CA GLN A 11 -18.18 -79.74 -36.34
C GLN A 11 -17.54 -79.28 -34.96
N GLN A 12 -16.84 -80.22 -34.31
CA GLN A 12 -16.13 -79.87 -33.08
C GLN A 12 -14.94 -78.98 -33.32
N VAL A 13 -14.16 -79.21 -34.35
CA VAL A 13 -13.04 -78.28 -34.72
C VAL A 13 -13.56 -76.93 -35.15
N SER A 14 -14.65 -76.88 -35.93
CA SER A 14 -15.25 -75.62 -36.36
C SER A 14 -15.82 -74.86 -35.15
N SER A 15 -16.44 -75.48 -34.14
CA SER A 15 -16.94 -74.85 -32.96
C SER A 15 -15.81 -74.33 -32.03
N LEU A 16 -14.69 -75.08 -31.98
CA LEU A 16 -13.50 -74.58 -31.20
C LEU A 16 -12.86 -73.34 -31.85
N LEU A 17 -12.75 -73.38 -33.22
CA LEU A 17 -12.23 -72.24 -33.96
C LEU A 17 -13.12 -70.98 -33.80
N ILE A 18 -14.44 -71.14 -33.77
CA ILE A 18 -15.39 -70.05 -33.54
C ILE A 18 -15.22 -69.48 -32.13
N VAL A 19 -15.10 -70.33 -31.10
CA VAL A 19 -14.87 -69.89 -29.73
C VAL A 19 -13.54 -69.13 -29.57
N GLU A 20 -12.48 -69.65 -30.19
CA GLU A 20 -11.18 -69.00 -30.18
C GLU A 20 -11.19 -67.65 -30.91
N ALA A 21 -11.84 -67.56 -32.04
CA ALA A 21 -12.04 -66.31 -32.78
C ALA A 21 -12.88 -65.32 -31.99
N GLN A 22 -13.93 -65.77 -31.30
CA GLN A 22 -14.70 -64.89 -30.38
C GLN A 22 -13.88 -64.41 -29.20
N GLN A 23 -13.03 -65.27 -28.60
CA GLN A 23 -12.11 -64.82 -27.50
C GLN A 23 -11.08 -63.82 -28.00
N GLN A 24 -10.54 -63.99 -29.20
CA GLN A 24 -9.63 -63.03 -29.80
C GLN A 24 -10.33 -61.71 -30.12
N LEU A 25 -11.58 -61.72 -30.59
CA LEU A 25 -12.37 -60.55 -30.87
C LEU A 25 -12.63 -59.75 -29.56
N THR A 26 -13.09 -60.41 -28.51
CA THR A 26 -13.35 -59.75 -27.19
C THR A 26 -12.06 -59.23 -26.53
N SER A 27 -10.93 -59.91 -26.76
CA SER A 27 -9.62 -59.40 -26.30
C SER A 27 -9.18 -58.14 -27.06
N LYS A 28 -9.39 -58.16 -28.40
CA LYS A 28 -9.09 -56.98 -29.23
C LYS A 28 -10.00 -55.80 -29.01
N GLU A 29 -11.27 -56.04 -28.72
CA GLU A 29 -12.21 -54.99 -28.34
C GLU A 29 -11.78 -54.32 -27.03
N LYS A 30 -11.40 -55.09 -25.99
CA LYS A 30 -10.86 -54.55 -24.76
C LYS A 30 -9.56 -53.75 -24.94
N GLU A 31 -8.66 -54.26 -25.81
CA GLU A 31 -7.40 -53.55 -26.13
C GLU A 31 -7.67 -52.22 -26.85
N LEU A 32 -8.68 -52.17 -27.71
CA LEU A 32 -9.13 -50.99 -28.41
C LEU A 32 -9.73 -49.95 -27.43
N ASP A 33 -10.60 -50.42 -26.52
CA ASP A 33 -11.20 -49.55 -25.50
C ASP A 33 -10.12 -48.95 -24.57
N ASP A 34 -9.14 -49.77 -24.15
CA ASP A 34 -8.02 -49.28 -23.32
C ASP A 34 -7.13 -48.28 -24.07
N LEU A 35 -6.86 -48.51 -25.35
CA LEU A 35 -6.10 -47.59 -26.20
C LEU A 35 -6.85 -46.26 -26.41
N GLN A 36 -8.16 -46.34 -26.59
CA GLN A 36 -9.02 -45.19 -26.77
C GLN A 36 -9.07 -44.34 -25.49
N ALA A 37 -9.24 -44.99 -24.32
CA ALA A 37 -9.20 -44.30 -23.02
C ALA A 37 -7.84 -43.63 -22.76
N ARG A 38 -6.73 -44.30 -23.13
CA ARG A 38 -5.39 -43.69 -23.03
C ARG A 38 -5.20 -42.51 -23.98
N ALA A 39 -5.72 -42.61 -25.21
CA ALA A 39 -5.65 -41.54 -26.19
C ALA A 39 -6.42 -40.31 -25.73
N ASP A 40 -7.61 -40.51 -25.16
CA ASP A 40 -8.43 -39.41 -24.61
C ASP A 40 -7.79 -38.77 -23.37
N ALA A 41 -7.20 -39.56 -22.47
CA ALA A 41 -6.45 -39.07 -21.34
C ALA A 41 -5.23 -38.22 -21.75
N LEU A 42 -4.47 -38.71 -22.75
CA LEU A 42 -3.32 -37.98 -23.32
C LEU A 42 -3.74 -36.68 -24.00
N ARG A 43 -4.85 -36.67 -24.73
CA ARG A 43 -5.39 -35.42 -25.33
C ARG A 43 -5.72 -34.42 -24.29
N LYS A 44 -6.46 -34.81 -23.26
CA LYS A 44 -6.81 -33.93 -22.14
C LYS A 44 -5.58 -33.34 -21.44
N THR A 45 -4.60 -34.19 -21.12
CA THR A 45 -3.34 -33.73 -20.53
C THR A 45 -2.59 -32.76 -21.43
N THR A 46 -2.58 -33.03 -22.75
CA THR A 46 -1.93 -32.13 -23.71
C THR A 46 -2.62 -30.78 -23.81
N GLU A 47 -3.96 -30.76 -23.78
CA GLU A 47 -4.75 -29.52 -23.77
C GLU A 47 -4.51 -28.71 -22.48
N GLU A 48 -4.50 -29.37 -21.32
CA GLU A 48 -4.20 -28.74 -20.03
C GLU A 48 -2.77 -28.16 -20.03
N MET A 49 -1.78 -28.89 -20.48
CA MET A 49 -0.39 -28.40 -20.57
C MET A 49 -0.24 -27.25 -21.57
N GLN A 50 -1.01 -27.26 -22.65
CA GLN A 50 -1.00 -26.19 -23.63
C GLN A 50 -1.61 -24.92 -23.09
N ALA A 51 -2.73 -25.00 -22.37
CA ALA A 51 -3.37 -23.89 -21.69
C ALA A 51 -2.46 -23.28 -20.62
N GLU A 52 -1.80 -24.11 -19.82
CA GLU A 52 -0.85 -23.63 -18.79
C GLU A 52 0.40 -22.99 -19.41
N ARG A 53 0.92 -23.55 -20.50
CA ARG A 53 2.03 -22.93 -21.24
C ARG A 53 1.65 -21.53 -21.78
N ASP A 54 0.46 -21.41 -22.33
CA ASP A 54 -0.01 -20.14 -22.91
C ASP A 54 -0.21 -19.10 -21.80
N ARG A 55 -0.76 -19.50 -20.63
CA ARG A 55 -0.86 -18.68 -19.44
C ARG A 55 0.51 -18.20 -18.94
N LEU A 56 1.46 -19.12 -18.79
CA LEU A 56 2.83 -18.79 -18.34
C LEU A 56 3.55 -17.88 -19.34
N THR A 57 3.30 -18.06 -20.63
CA THR A 57 3.86 -17.18 -21.67
C THR A 57 3.33 -15.76 -21.55
N GLN A 58 2.03 -15.60 -21.26
CA GLN A 58 1.41 -14.30 -21.05
C GLN A 58 1.90 -13.63 -19.77
N GLU A 59 1.99 -14.38 -18.67
CA GLU A 59 2.54 -13.90 -17.40
C GLU A 59 4.00 -13.45 -17.54
N ARG A 60 4.81 -14.24 -18.25
CA ARG A 60 6.19 -13.87 -18.56
C ARG A 60 6.28 -12.57 -19.35
N ALA A 61 5.44 -12.38 -20.36
CA ALA A 61 5.43 -11.16 -21.16
C ALA A 61 5.11 -9.92 -20.30
N THR A 62 4.13 -10.04 -19.40
CA THR A 62 3.78 -8.98 -18.45
C THR A 62 4.94 -8.65 -17.52
N LEU A 63 5.59 -9.68 -16.95
CA LEU A 63 6.74 -9.49 -16.07
C LEU A 63 7.95 -8.86 -16.81
N GLU A 64 8.21 -9.23 -18.05
CA GLU A 64 9.27 -8.64 -18.88
C GLU A 64 8.99 -7.15 -19.14
N GLU A 65 7.74 -6.77 -19.37
CA GLU A 65 7.33 -5.36 -19.51
C GLU A 65 7.55 -4.58 -18.20
N ASP A 66 7.14 -5.15 -17.07
CA ASP A 66 7.35 -4.53 -15.75
C ASP A 66 8.84 -4.34 -15.42
N VAL A 67 9.66 -5.35 -15.70
CA VAL A 67 11.12 -5.28 -15.51
C VAL A 67 11.72 -4.17 -16.38
N ASN A 68 11.29 -4.03 -17.62
CA ASN A 68 11.80 -2.98 -18.52
C ASN A 68 11.36 -1.59 -18.03
N ARG A 69 10.13 -1.45 -17.54
CA ARG A 69 9.64 -0.22 -16.92
C ARG A 69 10.47 0.16 -15.67
N ILE A 70 10.73 -0.80 -14.80
CA ILE A 70 11.57 -0.59 -13.61
C ILE A 70 13.00 -0.21 -13.99
N ARG A 71 13.61 -0.87 -14.96
CA ARG A 71 14.96 -0.55 -15.44
C ARG A 71 15.06 0.87 -16.01
N THR A 72 14.06 1.27 -16.80
CA THR A 72 13.99 2.63 -17.36
C THR A 72 13.87 3.68 -16.25
N THR A 73 13.03 3.39 -15.23
CA THR A 73 12.86 4.26 -14.07
C THR A 73 14.14 4.36 -13.25
N LEU A 74 14.81 3.24 -12.99
CA LEU A 74 16.10 3.22 -12.28
C LEU A 74 17.20 3.98 -13.04
N GLY A 75 17.25 3.86 -14.36
CA GLY A 75 18.16 4.65 -15.19
C GLY A 75 17.93 6.15 -15.03
N LYS A 76 16.69 6.59 -15.10
CA LYS A 76 16.32 8.01 -14.88
C LYS A 76 16.62 8.48 -13.45
N LEU A 77 16.44 7.62 -12.44
CA LEU A 77 16.81 7.91 -11.03
C LEU A 77 18.32 8.06 -10.85
N GLN A 78 19.11 7.18 -11.45
CA GLN A 78 20.58 7.26 -11.40
C GLN A 78 21.12 8.52 -12.06
N GLU A 79 20.44 9.03 -13.08
CA GLU A 79 20.75 10.30 -13.72
C GLU A 79 20.26 11.52 -12.90
N GLY A 80 19.58 11.31 -11.75
CA GLY A 80 19.01 12.39 -10.92
C GLY A 80 17.89 13.18 -11.59
N ARG A 81 17.24 12.63 -12.61
CA ARG A 81 16.32 13.34 -13.51
C ARG A 81 14.85 13.23 -13.15
N ILE A 82 14.46 12.34 -12.22
CA ILE A 82 13.04 12.22 -11.80
C ILE A 82 12.69 13.32 -10.81
N VAL A 83 11.70 14.12 -11.17
CA VAL A 83 11.22 15.26 -10.37
C VAL A 83 9.90 14.96 -9.64
N ALA A 84 9.16 13.95 -10.07
CA ALA A 84 7.94 13.47 -9.40
C ALA A 84 7.73 11.98 -9.66
N PHE A 85 7.24 11.26 -8.65
CA PHE A 85 6.97 9.83 -8.72
C PHE A 85 5.49 9.57 -9.01
N SER A 86 5.20 8.40 -9.60
CA SER A 86 3.82 7.93 -9.81
C SER A 86 3.03 7.97 -8.49
N ASP A 87 1.79 8.41 -8.57
CA ASP A 87 0.86 8.65 -7.46
C ASP A 87 1.35 9.67 -6.40
N GLU A 88 2.41 10.42 -6.69
CA GLU A 88 2.84 11.50 -5.82
C GLU A 88 1.84 12.65 -5.81
N ARG A 89 1.57 13.19 -4.61
CA ARG A 89 0.81 14.43 -4.44
C ARG A 89 1.73 15.62 -4.64
N LEU A 90 1.60 16.33 -5.75
CA LEU A 90 2.37 17.54 -6.03
C LEU A 90 1.83 18.78 -5.32
N GLY A 91 0.54 18.79 -5.01
CA GLY A 91 -0.09 19.89 -4.31
C GLY A 91 -1.48 19.54 -3.79
N GLN A 92 -1.98 20.40 -2.93
CA GLN A 92 -3.38 20.35 -2.49
C GLN A 92 -3.90 21.78 -2.26
N GLU A 93 -5.19 21.95 -2.50
CA GLU A 93 -5.91 23.21 -2.29
C GLU A 93 -7.20 22.93 -1.53
N VAL A 94 -7.48 23.75 -0.53
CA VAL A 94 -8.73 23.69 0.22
C VAL A 94 -9.75 24.61 -0.43
N ILE A 95 -10.91 24.07 -0.72
CA ILE A 95 -12.06 24.78 -1.25
C ILE A 95 -13.04 24.99 -0.10
N PRO A 96 -13.32 26.25 0.30
CA PRO A 96 -14.26 26.53 1.36
C PRO A 96 -15.71 26.19 0.94
N GLU A 97 -16.62 26.19 1.88
CA GLU A 97 -18.06 26.22 1.63
C GLU A 97 -18.44 27.46 0.83
N GLY A 98 -19.55 27.41 0.13
CA GLY A 98 -20.08 28.54 -0.64
C GLY A 98 -19.58 28.62 -2.09
N VAL A 99 -18.76 27.70 -2.56
CA VAL A 99 -18.33 27.65 -3.96
C VAL A 99 -19.40 26.94 -4.80
N THR A 100 -20.16 27.73 -5.56
CA THR A 100 -21.33 27.26 -6.32
C THR A 100 -21.21 27.40 -7.81
N THR A 101 -20.17 28.13 -8.30
CA THR A 101 -19.97 28.37 -9.72
C THR A 101 -18.73 27.69 -10.28
N GLU A 102 -18.80 27.27 -11.56
CA GLU A 102 -17.65 26.69 -12.24
C GLU A 102 -16.45 27.65 -12.29
N ALA A 103 -16.71 28.94 -12.45
CA ALA A 103 -15.66 29.96 -12.52
C ALA A 103 -14.90 30.08 -11.19
N GLU A 104 -15.61 29.97 -10.05
CA GLU A 104 -14.98 29.98 -8.73
C GLU A 104 -14.18 28.68 -8.50
N ALA A 105 -14.79 27.51 -8.79
CA ALA A 105 -14.09 26.22 -8.68
C ALA A 105 -12.81 26.21 -9.54
N ARG A 106 -12.88 26.72 -10.76
CA ARG A 106 -11.74 26.83 -11.67
C ARG A 106 -10.60 27.68 -11.08
N ARG A 107 -10.91 28.81 -10.43
CA ARG A 107 -9.90 29.65 -9.77
C ARG A 107 -9.10 28.91 -8.69
N TYR A 108 -9.74 27.99 -7.95
CA TYR A 108 -9.06 27.14 -6.96
C TYR A 108 -8.12 26.13 -7.63
N LEU A 109 -8.55 25.51 -8.74
CA LEU A 109 -7.71 24.61 -9.52
C LEU A 109 -6.53 25.33 -10.17
N ASP A 110 -6.75 26.53 -10.69
CA ASP A 110 -5.66 27.36 -11.25
C ASP A 110 -4.61 27.71 -10.20
N ARG A 111 -5.02 28.08 -8.98
CA ARG A 111 -4.09 28.29 -7.87
C ARG A 111 -3.34 27.02 -7.48
N LEU A 112 -4.01 25.87 -7.50
CA LEU A 112 -3.37 24.59 -7.26
C LEU A 112 -2.32 24.30 -8.34
N ASN A 113 -2.64 24.55 -9.60
CA ASN A 113 -1.71 24.37 -10.72
C ASN A 113 -0.48 25.26 -10.62
N GLU A 114 -0.65 26.52 -10.22
CA GLU A 114 0.49 27.41 -9.96
C GLU A 114 1.39 26.86 -8.84
N ARG A 115 0.83 26.38 -7.73
CA ARG A 115 1.62 25.72 -6.67
C ARG A 115 2.37 24.50 -7.18
N VAL A 116 1.74 23.69 -8.02
CA VAL A 116 2.38 22.52 -8.64
C VAL A 116 3.54 22.95 -9.53
N ARG A 117 3.37 24.02 -10.37
CA ARG A 117 4.47 24.58 -11.18
C ARG A 117 5.66 24.95 -10.31
N PHE A 118 5.43 25.69 -9.21
CA PHE A 118 6.49 26.06 -8.28
C PHE A 118 7.15 24.85 -7.62
N ALA A 119 6.37 23.85 -7.22
CA ALA A 119 6.90 22.63 -6.59
C ALA A 119 7.82 21.84 -7.54
N VAL A 120 7.38 21.64 -8.78
CA VAL A 120 8.14 20.93 -9.81
C VAL A 120 9.38 21.74 -10.23
N ALA A 121 9.23 23.04 -10.46
CA ALA A 121 10.33 23.92 -10.83
C ALA A 121 11.48 23.89 -9.83
N ARG A 122 11.15 23.91 -8.53
CA ARG A 122 12.15 23.84 -7.44
C ARG A 122 12.90 22.51 -7.42
N ARG A 123 12.26 21.41 -7.85
CA ARG A 123 12.88 20.08 -7.90
C ARG A 123 13.73 19.86 -9.15
N SER A 124 13.39 20.54 -10.24
CA SER A 124 14.08 20.44 -11.53
C SER A 124 15.09 21.55 -11.77
N ASP A 125 15.30 22.44 -10.79
CA ASP A 125 16.13 23.65 -10.91
C ASP A 125 15.74 24.51 -12.13
N ALA A 126 14.44 24.60 -12.39
CA ALA A 126 13.85 25.29 -13.53
C ALA A 126 13.05 26.53 -13.10
N VAL A 127 12.70 27.37 -14.07
CA VAL A 127 11.79 28.51 -13.82
C VAL A 127 10.34 28.01 -13.86
N PRO A 128 9.46 28.41 -12.93
CA PRO A 128 8.06 27.97 -12.92
C PRO A 128 7.32 28.15 -14.26
N ALA A 129 7.60 29.23 -14.98
CA ALA A 129 6.99 29.50 -16.28
C ALA A 129 7.39 28.49 -17.39
N SER A 130 8.51 27.79 -17.24
CA SER A 130 8.94 26.74 -18.18
C SER A 130 8.33 25.38 -17.94
N ILE A 131 7.61 25.20 -16.82
CA ILE A 131 6.96 23.93 -16.50
C ILE A 131 5.66 23.80 -17.29
N SER A 132 5.62 22.84 -18.20
CA SER A 132 4.41 22.47 -18.93
C SER A 132 3.53 21.59 -18.08
N LEU A 133 2.26 22.00 -17.84
CA LEU A 133 1.24 21.20 -17.16
C LEU A 133 0.16 20.80 -18.15
N GLU A 134 -0.25 19.56 -18.10
CA GLU A 134 -1.40 19.02 -18.83
C GLU A 134 -2.41 18.48 -17.82
N GLU A 135 -3.63 19.00 -17.87
CA GLU A 135 -4.74 18.53 -17.02
C GLU A 135 -5.43 17.37 -17.73
N ASP A 136 -5.61 16.23 -17.02
CA ASP A 136 -6.40 15.12 -17.54
C ASP A 136 -7.88 15.53 -17.66
N PRO A 137 -8.47 15.53 -18.88
CA PRO A 137 -9.80 16.11 -19.09
C PRO A 137 -10.93 15.42 -18.34
N GLU A 138 -10.80 14.10 -18.15
CA GLU A 138 -11.80 13.31 -17.40
C GLU A 138 -11.71 13.60 -15.91
N SER A 139 -10.51 13.59 -15.39
CA SER A 139 -10.22 13.92 -13.98
C SER A 139 -10.66 15.34 -13.63
N LEU A 140 -10.42 16.31 -14.53
CA LEU A 140 -10.86 17.70 -14.37
C LEU A 140 -12.39 17.79 -14.30
N ARG A 141 -13.12 17.15 -15.23
CA ARG A 141 -14.58 17.14 -15.21
C ARG A 141 -15.13 16.52 -13.92
N ASN A 142 -14.59 15.39 -13.53
CA ASN A 142 -14.98 14.71 -12.30
C ASN A 142 -14.70 15.57 -11.07
N ALA A 143 -13.57 16.26 -11.02
CA ALA A 143 -13.22 17.17 -9.93
C ALA A 143 -14.20 18.36 -9.88
N MET A 144 -14.49 19.00 -11.01
CA MET A 144 -15.46 20.10 -11.08
C MET A 144 -16.85 19.66 -10.61
N GLN A 145 -17.34 18.52 -11.07
CA GLN A 145 -18.63 17.98 -10.62
C GLN A 145 -18.64 17.75 -9.10
N ARG A 146 -17.60 17.15 -8.54
CA ARG A 146 -17.53 16.88 -7.10
C ARG A 146 -17.39 18.14 -6.26
N ILE A 147 -16.70 19.17 -6.76
CA ILE A 147 -16.61 20.47 -6.09
C ILE A 147 -18.01 21.11 -5.98
N LEU A 148 -18.79 21.06 -7.05
CA LEU A 148 -20.09 21.73 -7.15
C LEU A 148 -21.26 20.89 -6.63
N ALA A 149 -21.06 19.57 -6.39
CA ALA A 149 -22.14 18.67 -6.01
C ALA A 149 -22.80 18.99 -4.66
N TYR A 150 -22.03 19.48 -3.70
CA TYR A 150 -22.48 19.78 -2.33
C TYR A 150 -21.79 21.03 -1.82
N ASP A 151 -22.53 21.84 -1.05
CA ASP A 151 -21.97 23.00 -0.34
C ASP A 151 -21.30 22.54 0.94
N SER A 152 -20.07 22.04 0.81
CA SER A 152 -19.23 21.57 1.91
C SER A 152 -17.78 21.95 1.65
N ARG A 153 -17.02 22.10 2.72
CA ARG A 153 -15.58 22.28 2.64
C ARG A 153 -14.92 21.04 2.02
N LYS A 154 -14.08 21.24 1.02
CA LYS A 154 -13.40 20.16 0.28
C LYS A 154 -11.90 20.40 0.17
N VAL A 155 -11.17 19.35 -0.09
CA VAL A 155 -9.77 19.43 -0.49
C VAL A 155 -9.56 18.74 -1.84
N VAL A 156 -8.87 19.42 -2.73
CA VAL A 156 -8.44 18.87 -4.01
C VAL A 156 -6.95 18.59 -3.96
N ARG A 157 -6.57 17.38 -4.32
CA ARG A 157 -5.17 16.97 -4.47
C ARG A 157 -4.83 16.82 -5.95
N ALA A 158 -3.72 17.45 -6.36
CA ALA A 158 -3.11 17.23 -7.67
C ALA A 158 -2.08 16.10 -7.58
N MET A 159 -2.30 15.04 -8.33
CA MET A 159 -1.51 13.82 -8.35
C MET A 159 -0.88 13.65 -9.73
N VAL A 160 0.24 12.93 -9.80
CA VAL A 160 0.81 12.50 -11.09
C VAL A 160 0.55 11.01 -11.30
N PRO A 161 0.03 10.59 -12.46
CA PRO A 161 -0.28 9.19 -12.73
C PRO A 161 0.96 8.33 -13.06
N GLN A 162 2.10 8.96 -13.32
CA GLN A 162 3.36 8.31 -13.71
C GLN A 162 4.57 9.12 -13.26
N ASN A 163 5.77 8.48 -13.27
CA ASN A 163 7.02 9.18 -12.99
C ASN A 163 7.28 10.26 -14.05
N ILE A 164 7.70 11.44 -13.60
CA ILE A 164 8.00 12.60 -14.43
C ILE A 164 9.50 12.91 -14.33
N ALA A 165 10.17 13.00 -15.47
CA ALA A 165 11.55 13.44 -15.53
C ALA A 165 11.64 14.99 -15.72
N ALA A 166 12.79 15.55 -15.38
CA ALA A 166 13.04 16.98 -15.61
C ALA A 166 12.86 17.34 -17.09
N GLY A 167 12.10 18.41 -17.37
CA GLY A 167 11.80 18.88 -18.72
C GLY A 167 10.62 18.17 -19.42
N GLU A 168 10.02 17.14 -18.80
CA GLU A 168 8.81 16.51 -19.33
C GLU A 168 7.56 17.32 -18.96
N THR A 169 6.49 17.17 -19.76
CA THR A 169 5.17 17.73 -19.42
C THR A 169 4.58 16.97 -18.24
N VAL A 170 4.17 17.71 -17.23
CA VAL A 170 3.56 17.14 -16.01
C VAL A 170 2.07 16.96 -16.24
N ARG A 171 1.65 15.71 -16.39
CA ARG A 171 0.23 15.35 -16.45
C ARG A 171 -0.36 15.28 -15.05
N LEU A 172 -1.48 15.99 -14.83
CA LEU A 172 -2.15 16.10 -13.53
C LEU A 172 -3.49 15.36 -13.53
N VAL A 173 -3.71 14.63 -12.46
CA VAL A 173 -5.00 14.01 -12.11
C VAL A 173 -5.48 14.61 -10.79
N TYR A 174 -6.73 15.05 -10.73
CA TYR A 174 -7.33 15.67 -9.54
C TYR A 174 -8.13 14.64 -8.75
N ARG A 175 -7.90 14.60 -7.43
CA ARG A 175 -8.73 13.82 -6.49
C ARG A 175 -9.36 14.77 -5.49
N VAL A 176 -10.69 14.72 -5.37
CA VAL A 176 -11.48 15.57 -4.47
C VAL A 176 -11.94 14.74 -3.28
N TYR A 177 -11.73 15.28 -2.09
CA TYR A 177 -12.15 14.68 -0.82
C TYR A 177 -12.96 15.68 -0.01
N GLU A 178 -13.87 15.20 0.83
CA GLU A 178 -14.51 16.03 1.84
C GLU A 178 -13.48 16.44 2.91
N SER A 179 -13.56 17.70 3.35
CA SER A 179 -12.71 18.23 4.41
C SER A 179 -13.54 18.45 5.66
N SER A 180 -13.31 17.63 6.68
CA SER A 180 -13.96 17.73 7.98
C SER A 180 -12.94 17.96 9.08
N LEU A 181 -13.37 18.61 10.18
CA LEU A 181 -12.55 18.73 11.37
C LEU A 181 -12.43 17.37 12.04
N VAL A 182 -11.21 16.88 12.21
CA VAL A 182 -10.92 15.56 12.82
C VAL A 182 -10.49 15.73 14.27
N PHE A 183 -9.55 16.64 14.54
CA PHE A 183 -9.09 16.95 15.91
C PHE A 183 -9.12 18.45 16.16
N ARG A 184 -9.54 18.83 17.35
CA ARG A 184 -9.55 20.22 17.78
C ARG A 184 -8.19 20.62 18.36
N LYS A 185 -7.86 21.90 18.30
CA LYS A 185 -6.69 22.46 18.99
C LYS A 185 -6.70 22.07 20.47
N GLU A 186 -5.51 21.72 21.01
CA GLU A 186 -5.29 21.29 22.40
C GLU A 186 -5.99 19.94 22.75
N GLU A 187 -6.57 19.25 21.80
CA GLU A 187 -7.10 17.90 22.01
C GLU A 187 -5.97 16.91 22.28
N THR A 188 -6.16 16.08 23.30
CA THR A 188 -5.21 15.02 23.65
C THR A 188 -5.30 13.88 22.62
N LEU A 189 -4.20 13.64 21.93
CA LEU A 189 -4.13 12.61 20.89
C LEU A 189 -3.55 11.29 21.42
N ILE A 190 -2.41 11.37 22.10
CA ILE A 190 -1.74 10.21 22.70
C ILE A 190 -1.14 10.63 24.03
N THR A 191 -1.27 9.75 25.02
CA THR A 191 -0.66 9.93 26.35
C THR A 191 0.13 8.67 26.71
N ARG A 192 1.28 8.86 27.34
CA ARG A 192 2.09 7.78 27.95
C ARG A 192 2.60 8.22 29.31
N VAL A 193 2.60 7.31 30.26
CA VAL A 193 3.11 7.54 31.61
C VAL A 193 4.33 6.67 31.86
N LEU A 194 5.40 7.27 32.35
CA LEU A 194 6.61 6.55 32.75
C LEU A 194 6.79 6.61 34.26
N ARG A 195 6.98 5.46 34.87
CA ARG A 195 7.25 5.30 36.32
C ARG A 195 8.73 5.46 36.66
N PHE A 196 9.58 5.51 35.66
CA PHE A 196 11.03 5.67 35.77
C PHE A 196 11.53 6.86 34.98
N LYS A 197 12.69 7.38 35.32
CA LYS A 197 13.36 8.43 34.55
C LYS A 197 13.97 7.83 33.30
N PRO A 198 13.53 8.21 32.08
CA PRO A 198 14.12 7.66 30.85
C PRO A 198 15.51 8.23 30.57
N SER A 199 16.38 7.46 29.95
CA SER A 199 17.57 7.97 29.26
C SER A 199 17.17 8.74 28.01
N ALA A 200 18.07 9.51 27.40
CA ALA A 200 17.79 10.19 26.13
C ALA A 200 17.39 9.22 25.02
N GLU A 201 18.04 8.06 24.91
CA GLU A 201 17.73 7.01 23.93
C GLU A 201 16.33 6.40 24.17
N GLN A 202 15.97 6.16 25.44
CA GLN A 202 14.62 5.67 25.79
C GLN A 202 13.56 6.71 25.51
N ALA A 203 13.80 7.99 25.76
CA ALA A 203 12.89 9.10 25.46
C ALA A 203 12.68 9.24 23.94
N GLU A 204 13.73 9.14 23.14
CA GLU A 204 13.69 9.16 21.68
C GLU A 204 12.87 7.98 21.14
N THR A 205 13.12 6.77 21.62
CA THR A 205 12.40 5.55 21.24
C THR A 205 10.92 5.68 21.56
N MET A 206 10.58 6.17 22.75
CA MET A 206 9.19 6.37 23.18
C MET A 206 8.47 7.41 22.32
N LEU A 207 9.06 8.59 22.09
CA LEU A 207 8.47 9.61 21.23
C LEU A 207 8.28 9.10 19.80
N SER A 208 9.25 8.37 19.25
CA SER A 208 9.15 7.76 17.93
C SER A 208 8.01 6.74 17.87
N TYR A 209 7.79 5.97 18.93
CA TYR A 209 6.66 5.05 19.03
C TYR A 209 5.33 5.80 19.10
N MET A 210 5.22 6.84 19.94
CA MET A 210 4.01 7.68 20.05
C MET A 210 3.65 8.32 18.69
N LEU A 211 4.64 8.80 17.93
CA LEU A 211 4.41 9.39 16.61
C LEU A 211 3.94 8.35 15.56
N ARG A 212 4.45 7.13 15.63
CA ARG A 212 3.95 6.03 14.76
C ARG A 212 2.52 5.63 15.11
N GLU A 213 2.20 5.57 16.38
CA GLU A 213 0.84 5.31 16.87
C GLU A 213 -0.11 6.42 16.44
N LEU A 214 0.31 7.69 16.60
CA LEU A 214 -0.43 8.86 16.11
C LEU A 214 -0.71 8.78 14.62
N ASN A 215 0.26 8.40 13.80
CA ASN A 215 0.07 8.25 12.37
C ASN A 215 -1.00 7.21 12.03
N ARG A 216 -1.00 6.06 12.73
CA ARG A 216 -2.04 5.03 12.54
C ARG A 216 -3.42 5.51 12.98
N MET A 217 -3.51 6.12 14.17
CA MET A 217 -4.76 6.65 14.70
C MET A 217 -5.33 7.74 13.79
N ALA A 218 -4.51 8.68 13.36
CA ALA A 218 -4.94 9.78 12.49
C ALA A 218 -5.42 9.28 11.12
N THR A 219 -4.73 8.29 10.54
CA THR A 219 -5.17 7.65 9.29
C THR A 219 -6.51 6.94 9.46
N SER A 220 -6.70 6.19 10.55
CA SER A 220 -7.98 5.52 10.85
C SER A 220 -9.11 6.51 11.15
N SER A 221 -8.80 7.71 11.64
CA SER A 221 -9.74 8.80 11.87
C SER A 221 -10.08 9.60 10.61
N GLY A 222 -9.58 9.17 9.43
CA GLY A 222 -9.91 9.77 8.14
C GLY A 222 -9.00 10.90 7.69
N ILE A 223 -7.84 11.10 8.33
CA ILE A 223 -6.85 12.04 7.81
C ILE A 223 -6.15 11.44 6.61
N LEU A 224 -6.13 12.19 5.52
CA LEU A 224 -5.54 11.80 4.25
C LEU A 224 -4.01 11.73 4.37
N ASN A 225 -3.46 10.55 4.26
CA ASN A 225 -2.01 10.36 4.24
C ASN A 225 -1.35 10.86 2.94
N ASP A 226 -0.06 11.02 2.99
CA ASP A 226 0.76 11.21 1.80
C ASP A 226 0.96 9.85 1.11
N PRO A 227 0.65 9.73 -0.19
CA PRO A 227 0.65 8.44 -0.88
C PRO A 227 2.03 7.77 -0.97
N LEU A 228 3.12 8.56 -1.00
CA LEU A 228 4.47 8.01 -1.10
C LEU A 228 5.03 7.55 0.25
N THR A 229 4.79 8.35 1.29
CA THR A 229 5.38 8.10 2.62
C THR A 229 4.44 7.37 3.57
N GLY A 230 3.13 7.36 3.27
CA GLY A 230 2.09 6.87 4.17
C GLY A 230 1.89 7.72 5.42
N MET A 231 2.56 8.88 5.52
CA MET A 231 2.51 9.73 6.69
C MET A 231 1.36 10.75 6.59
N VAL A 232 0.74 11.06 7.72
CA VAL A 232 -0.33 12.08 7.82
C VAL A 232 0.20 13.45 8.26
N GLY A 233 1.46 13.52 8.68
CA GLY A 233 2.11 14.73 9.15
C GLY A 233 3.44 14.41 9.83
N GLY A 234 3.99 15.36 10.52
CA GLY A 234 5.25 15.20 11.23
C GLY A 234 5.43 16.29 12.28
N ILE A 235 6.43 16.13 13.10
CA ILE A 235 6.92 17.13 14.03
C ILE A 235 8.22 17.70 13.47
N PRO A 236 8.47 19.02 13.58
CA PRO A 236 9.78 19.58 13.27
C PRO A 236 10.89 18.92 14.09
N ALA A 237 12.05 18.69 13.48
CA ALA A 237 13.15 18.01 14.15
C ALA A 237 13.55 18.70 15.47
N ASN A 238 13.56 20.03 15.51
CA ASN A 238 13.88 20.76 16.72
C ASN A 238 12.86 20.47 17.84
N ASP A 239 11.55 20.49 17.53
CA ASP A 239 10.51 20.21 18.52
C ASP A 239 10.58 18.76 19.03
N PHE A 240 11.00 17.83 18.17
CA PHE A 240 11.22 16.44 18.54
C PHE A 240 12.38 16.32 19.55
N TYR A 241 13.56 16.88 19.23
CA TYR A 241 14.72 16.81 20.11
C TYR A 241 14.52 17.58 21.42
N ASP A 242 13.84 18.74 21.38
CA ASP A 242 13.44 19.47 22.60
C ASP A 242 12.49 18.62 23.46
N GLY A 243 11.62 17.81 22.83
CA GLY A 243 10.76 16.85 23.51
C GLY A 243 11.58 15.74 24.19
N VAL A 244 12.58 15.18 23.50
CA VAL A 244 13.50 14.17 24.05
C VAL A 244 14.26 14.72 25.25
N GLU A 245 14.84 15.90 25.14
CA GLU A 245 15.56 16.55 26.26
C GLU A 245 14.68 16.77 27.48
N ARG A 246 13.46 17.30 27.28
CA ARG A 246 12.51 17.51 28.36
C ARG A 246 12.11 16.22 29.05
N LEU A 247 11.90 15.14 28.30
CA LEU A 247 11.60 13.82 28.87
C LEU A 247 12.77 13.25 29.67
N ALA A 248 14.00 13.32 29.11
CA ALA A 248 15.19 12.82 29.77
C ALA A 248 15.56 13.62 31.04
N ALA A 249 15.23 14.94 31.07
CA ALA A 249 15.45 15.81 32.22
C ALA A 249 14.37 15.69 33.30
N ALA A 250 13.17 15.19 32.93
CA ALA A 250 12.03 15.14 33.84
C ALA A 250 12.22 14.13 34.96
N LYS A 251 11.58 14.42 36.11
CA LYS A 251 11.57 13.52 37.28
C LYS A 251 10.36 12.58 37.17
N ALA A 252 10.62 11.30 37.41
CA ALA A 252 9.57 10.28 37.44
C ALA A 252 8.76 10.39 38.76
N PRO A 253 7.49 9.95 38.76
CA PRO A 253 6.71 9.59 37.59
C PRO A 253 6.36 10.76 36.69
N LEU A 254 6.39 10.55 35.39
CA LEU A 254 6.13 11.61 34.41
C LEU A 254 5.10 11.15 33.36
N ARG A 255 4.39 12.14 32.76
CA ARG A 255 3.44 11.94 31.68
C ARG A 255 3.90 12.67 30.45
N ALA A 256 3.99 11.97 29.32
CA ALA A 256 4.19 12.54 28.00
C ALA A 256 2.88 12.55 27.24
N THR A 257 2.48 13.70 26.73
CA THR A 257 1.23 13.87 25.99
C THR A 257 1.49 14.56 24.66
N LEU A 258 0.95 14.00 23.59
CA LEU A 258 0.86 14.66 22.29
C LEU A 258 -0.49 15.35 22.20
N LEU A 259 -0.48 16.67 22.07
CA LEU A 259 -1.67 17.50 21.88
C LEU A 259 -1.70 18.00 20.43
N ALA A 260 -2.91 18.16 19.87
CA ALA A 260 -3.09 18.86 18.61
C ALA A 260 -2.64 20.32 18.74
N ALA A 261 -1.65 20.76 17.98
CA ALA A 261 -1.13 22.12 18.05
C ALA A 261 -2.11 23.17 17.49
N ARG A 262 -3.03 22.73 16.62
CA ARG A 262 -4.09 23.52 15.96
C ARG A 262 -5.25 22.61 15.59
N ASP A 263 -6.35 23.19 15.09
CA ASP A 263 -7.41 22.41 14.46
C ASP A 263 -6.85 21.61 13.26
N ILE A 264 -7.13 20.31 13.25
CA ILE A 264 -6.63 19.36 12.24
C ILE A 264 -7.83 18.84 11.46
N TYR A 265 -7.82 19.13 10.18
CA TYR A 265 -8.83 18.68 9.22
C TYR A 265 -8.35 17.42 8.46
N SER A 266 -9.25 16.77 7.74
CA SER A 266 -8.98 15.55 6.98
C SER A 266 -7.82 15.67 6.00
N GLU A 267 -7.56 16.86 5.45
CA GLU A 267 -6.42 17.09 4.56
C GLU A 267 -5.04 17.10 5.23
N GLY A 268 -5.01 17.21 6.55
CA GLY A 268 -3.76 17.34 7.31
C GLY A 268 -3.00 18.67 7.06
N PRO A 269 -1.73 18.74 7.35
CA PRO A 269 -0.95 17.76 8.10
C PRO A 269 -1.31 17.76 9.60
N VAL A 270 -1.11 16.59 10.23
CA VAL A 270 -1.18 16.50 11.69
C VAL A 270 0.00 17.27 12.27
N SER A 271 -0.32 18.29 13.09
CA SER A 271 0.67 19.10 13.79
C SER A 271 0.46 18.91 15.29
N VAL A 272 1.49 18.50 16.01
CA VAL A 272 1.41 18.18 17.42
C VAL A 272 2.37 19.01 18.27
N LYS A 273 2.01 19.13 19.54
CA LYS A 273 2.83 19.73 20.60
C LYS A 273 3.09 18.65 21.66
N ILE A 274 4.34 18.52 22.07
CA ILE A 274 4.73 17.59 23.13
C ILE A 274 4.63 18.32 24.47
N VAL A 275 3.85 17.76 25.39
CA VAL A 275 3.74 18.22 26.78
C VAL A 275 4.28 17.17 27.71
N VAL A 276 5.15 17.57 28.65
CA VAL A 276 5.74 16.70 29.67
C VAL A 276 5.35 17.23 31.04
N GLU A 277 4.62 16.40 31.80
CA GLU A 277 4.22 16.69 33.20
C GLU A 277 5.03 15.80 34.13
N GLN A 278 5.48 16.35 35.26
CA GLN A 278 6.28 15.64 36.27
C GLN A 278 5.46 15.41 37.52
N ASN A 279 5.85 14.44 38.36
CA ASN A 279 5.22 14.12 39.65
C ASN A 279 3.73 13.79 39.52
N VAL A 280 3.38 13.02 38.48
CA VAL A 280 1.98 12.65 38.17
C VAL A 280 1.51 11.56 39.14
N SER A 281 0.27 11.69 39.68
CA SER A 281 -0.33 10.61 40.49
C SER A 281 -0.56 9.37 39.61
N VAL A 282 -0.12 8.22 40.10
CA VAL A 282 -0.10 6.96 39.33
C VAL A 282 -1.37 6.12 39.60
N ASP A 283 -2.30 6.60 40.45
CA ASP A 283 -3.44 5.84 40.97
C ASP A 283 -4.59 5.63 39.94
N ASN A 284 -4.55 6.28 38.77
CA ASN A 284 -5.59 6.20 37.73
C ASN A 284 -4.99 5.83 36.35
N LEU A 285 -4.14 4.82 36.30
CA LEU A 285 -3.58 4.36 35.03
C LEU A 285 -4.49 3.33 34.37
N ASP A 286 -4.85 3.58 33.11
CA ASP A 286 -5.46 2.59 32.25
C ASP A 286 -4.49 1.39 32.08
N PRO A 287 -4.94 0.11 32.16
CA PRO A 287 -4.07 -1.05 31.98
C PRO A 287 -3.33 -1.10 30.65
N LEU A 288 -3.75 -0.32 29.67
CA LEU A 288 -3.11 -0.20 28.35
C LEU A 288 -1.76 0.59 28.39
N ASP A 289 -1.44 1.27 29.49
CA ASP A 289 -0.16 1.98 29.64
C ASP A 289 1.03 1.04 29.99
N GLU A 290 0.78 -0.26 30.21
CA GLU A 290 1.81 -1.26 30.52
C GLU A 290 2.49 -1.89 29.29
N ASP A 291 2.01 -1.64 28.08
CA ASP A 291 2.51 -2.24 26.83
C ASP A 291 3.77 -1.57 26.25
N LEU A 292 4.72 -1.17 27.10
CA LEU A 292 6.11 -0.93 26.71
C LEU A 292 7.05 -1.95 27.39
N PRO A 293 6.85 -3.27 27.18
CA PRO A 293 7.59 -4.33 27.91
C PRO A 293 9.10 -4.28 27.65
N ASP A 294 9.52 -3.79 26.50
CA ASP A 294 10.94 -3.80 26.11
C ASP A 294 11.76 -2.62 26.71
N LEU A 295 11.14 -1.49 27.05
CA LEU A 295 11.83 -0.34 27.63
C LEU A 295 12.13 -0.55 29.12
N ALA A 296 11.22 -1.17 29.86
CA ALA A 296 11.40 -1.44 31.28
C ALA A 296 12.47 -2.55 31.49
N VAL A 297 12.46 -3.60 30.68
CA VAL A 297 13.43 -4.71 30.74
C VAL A 297 14.84 -4.27 30.33
N ALA A 298 14.99 -3.33 29.41
CA ALA A 298 16.27 -2.75 29.03
C ALA A 298 16.86 -1.86 30.15
N ALA A 299 15.99 -1.15 30.91
CA ALA A 299 16.42 -0.31 32.04
C ALA A 299 16.97 -1.16 33.21
N GLU A 300 16.39 -2.33 33.47
CA GLU A 300 16.84 -3.23 34.55
C GLU A 300 18.15 -3.97 34.21
N ARG A 301 18.47 -4.19 32.92
CA ARG A 301 19.62 -5.00 32.50
C ARG A 301 20.87 -4.23 32.14
N GLY A 302 20.81 -2.90 32.02
CA GLY A 302 21.99 -2.05 31.77
C GLY A 302 22.79 -2.43 30.50
N ASN A 303 22.18 -3.14 29.53
CA ASN A 303 22.91 -3.70 28.40
C ASN A 303 22.31 -3.25 27.04
N PRO A 304 22.98 -2.36 26.30
CA PRO A 304 22.48 -1.81 25.04
C PRO A 304 22.48 -2.81 23.86
N SER A 305 22.95 -4.06 24.05
CA SER A 305 23.18 -5.02 22.94
C SER A 305 22.02 -5.97 22.65
N ALA A 306 20.89 -5.91 23.38
CA ALA A 306 19.81 -6.88 23.27
C ALA A 306 18.74 -6.55 22.19
N LEU A 307 18.65 -5.30 21.73
CA LEU A 307 17.63 -4.85 20.77
C LEU A 307 17.88 -5.25 19.31
N ALA A 308 19.10 -5.67 18.97
CA ALA A 308 19.45 -6.00 17.57
C ALA A 308 19.09 -7.45 17.14
N LYS A 309 18.61 -8.32 18.03
CA LYS A 309 18.41 -9.76 17.73
C LYS A 309 16.97 -10.24 17.60
N THR A 310 15.96 -9.41 17.86
CA THR A 310 14.56 -9.86 17.88
C THR A 310 13.81 -9.66 16.56
N THR A 311 14.36 -8.96 15.58
CA THR A 311 13.72 -8.73 14.25
C THR A 311 14.02 -9.80 13.20
N ALA A 312 14.74 -10.90 13.54
CA ALA A 312 15.11 -11.95 12.59
C ALA A 312 14.35 -13.27 12.75
N ARG A 313 13.23 -13.31 13.47
CA ARG A 313 12.40 -14.54 13.59
C ARG A 313 10.91 -14.20 13.69
N LYS A 314 10.29 -13.97 12.53
CA LYS A 314 8.95 -14.51 12.21
C LYS A 314 8.68 -14.30 10.73
#